data_a775f0e815e520a468b02325eb19b5f8
#
_entry.id   a775f0e815e520a468b02325eb19b5f8
#
_cell.length_a   1.000
_cell.length_b   1.000
_cell.length_c   1.000
_cell.angle_alpha   90.00
_cell.angle_beta   90.00
_cell.angle_gamma   90.00
#
_symmetry.space_group_name_H-M   'P 1'
#
loop_
_entity.id
_entity.type
_entity.pdbx_description
1 polymer ?
#
loop_
_entity_poly.entity_id
_entity_poly.type
_entity_poly.pdbx_seq_one_letter_code
_entity_poly.pdbx_strand_id
1 'polypeptide(L)'
;MSSVYRNILVAIDGSPDADAALAHAAELARDQRARLTLVTAVPQVPATALLASGAAPPRSEVVKHYAELLRAAASQLPEDVSVTTLLVEGPAARALIERSKSGAFDLIVMGSHGHGRLHTSLLGCVSMKVMQASPIPVLLIRAPEEAVAREPSSAPVESSLDISPLTS
;
A
#
# COMPACT_ATOMS: atom_id res chain seq x y z
N MET A 1 -14.15 15.90 -25.16
CA MET A 1 -13.34 16.43 -24.07
C MET A 1 -12.02 15.67 -24.01
N SER A 2 -10.93 16.38 -23.98
CA SER A 2 -9.62 15.72 -23.83
C SER A 2 -9.54 15.11 -22.43
N SER A 3 -9.25 13.81 -22.36
CA SER A 3 -8.91 13.14 -21.11
C SER A 3 -7.64 13.78 -20.54
N VAL A 4 -7.69 14.20 -19.29
CA VAL A 4 -6.53 14.80 -18.59
C VAL A 4 -5.54 13.70 -18.19
N TYR A 5 -6.05 12.55 -17.74
CA TYR A 5 -5.26 11.41 -17.35
C TYR A 5 -5.58 10.20 -18.25
N ARG A 6 -4.56 9.51 -18.71
CA ARG A 6 -4.68 8.31 -19.56
C ARG A 6 -4.11 7.07 -18.89
N ASN A 7 -3.07 7.25 -18.07
CA ASN A 7 -2.37 6.17 -17.39
C ASN A 7 -2.14 6.55 -15.93
N ILE A 8 -2.84 5.90 -15.04
CA ILE A 8 -2.83 6.20 -13.61
C ILE A 8 -2.08 5.09 -12.87
N LEU A 9 -1.06 5.46 -12.09
CA LEU A 9 -0.34 4.56 -11.22
C LEU A 9 -0.97 4.57 -9.83
N VAL A 10 -1.40 3.41 -9.32
CA VAL A 10 -2.06 3.27 -8.02
C VAL A 10 -1.20 2.43 -7.09
N ALA A 11 -0.80 3.00 -5.96
CA ALA A 11 -0.01 2.30 -4.96
C ALA A 11 -0.91 1.47 -4.03
N ILE A 12 -0.61 0.17 -3.92
CA ILE A 12 -1.37 -0.80 -3.12
C ILE A 12 -0.44 -1.35 -2.03
N ASP A 13 -0.85 -1.22 -0.78
CA ASP A 13 -0.15 -1.81 0.37
C ASP A 13 -1.11 -2.56 1.32
N GLY A 14 -2.41 -2.60 1.00
CA GLY A 14 -3.44 -3.25 1.81
C GLY A 14 -3.92 -2.42 3.00
N SER A 15 -3.51 -1.17 3.12
CA SER A 15 -4.03 -0.26 4.14
C SER A 15 -5.41 0.29 3.76
N PRO A 16 -6.23 0.72 4.73
CA PRO A 16 -7.52 1.36 4.44
C PRO A 16 -7.42 2.60 3.55
N ASP A 17 -6.35 3.39 3.69
CA ASP A 17 -6.09 4.54 2.83
C ASP A 17 -5.78 4.12 1.37
N ALA A 18 -5.08 2.98 1.18
CA ALA A 18 -4.83 2.43 -0.16
C ALA A 18 -6.10 1.87 -0.80
N ASP A 19 -6.98 1.24 -0.03
CA ASP A 19 -8.27 0.76 -0.53
C ASP A 19 -9.17 1.94 -0.95
N ALA A 20 -9.20 3.01 -0.16
CA ALA A 20 -9.91 4.24 -0.53
C ALA A 20 -9.30 4.90 -1.78
N ALA A 21 -7.97 4.86 -1.91
CA ALA A 21 -7.25 5.37 -3.08
C ALA A 21 -7.59 4.56 -4.34
N LEU A 22 -7.69 3.22 -4.22
CA LEU A 22 -8.08 2.34 -5.30
C LEU A 22 -9.50 2.65 -5.79
N ALA A 23 -10.47 2.80 -4.87
CA ALA A 23 -11.85 3.14 -5.21
C ALA A 23 -11.92 4.49 -5.96
N HIS A 24 -11.21 5.49 -5.47
CA HIS A 24 -11.14 6.81 -6.12
C HIS A 24 -10.50 6.75 -7.52
N ALA A 25 -9.42 5.97 -7.65
CA ALA A 25 -8.74 5.76 -8.93
C ALA A 25 -9.65 5.05 -9.95
N ALA A 26 -10.49 4.11 -9.50
CA ALA A 26 -11.43 3.41 -10.34
C ALA A 26 -12.50 4.36 -10.93
N GLU A 27 -13.08 5.23 -10.09
CA GLU A 27 -14.02 6.25 -10.55
C GLU A 27 -13.37 7.20 -11.55
N LEU A 28 -12.18 7.71 -11.21
CA LEU A 28 -11.43 8.58 -12.11
C LEU A 28 -11.07 7.91 -13.44
N ALA A 29 -10.70 6.62 -13.41
CA ALA A 29 -10.39 5.87 -14.61
C ALA A 29 -11.62 5.69 -15.53
N ARG A 30 -12.79 5.47 -14.97
CA ARG A 30 -14.05 5.40 -15.74
C ARG A 30 -14.38 6.73 -16.38
N ASP A 31 -14.33 7.82 -15.62
CA ASP A 31 -14.63 9.17 -16.10
C ASP A 31 -13.66 9.64 -17.20
N GLN A 32 -12.38 9.32 -17.02
CA GLN A 32 -11.32 9.72 -17.95
C GLN A 32 -11.04 8.69 -19.06
N ARG A 33 -11.63 7.49 -18.99
CA ARG A 33 -11.27 6.33 -19.83
C ARG A 33 -9.77 6.02 -19.75
N ALA A 34 -9.22 6.13 -18.55
CA ALA A 34 -7.82 5.89 -18.25
C ALA A 34 -7.55 4.40 -17.95
N ARG A 35 -6.29 4.00 -18.07
CA ARG A 35 -5.80 2.69 -17.63
C ARG A 35 -5.25 2.81 -16.22
N LEU A 36 -5.50 1.82 -15.38
CA LEU A 36 -4.89 1.70 -14.07
C LEU A 36 -3.70 0.73 -14.11
N THR A 37 -2.62 1.11 -13.44
CA THR A 37 -1.56 0.18 -13.08
C THR A 37 -1.46 0.13 -11.58
N LEU A 38 -1.86 -1.01 -10.99
CA LEU A 38 -1.73 -1.26 -9.57
C LEU A 38 -0.31 -1.70 -9.28
N VAL A 39 0.36 -1.04 -8.37
CA VAL A 39 1.72 -1.37 -7.99
C VAL A 39 1.83 -1.65 -6.50
N THR A 40 2.51 -2.73 -6.14
CA THR A 40 2.95 -2.99 -4.77
C THR A 40 4.44 -3.27 -4.72
N ALA A 41 5.09 -2.85 -3.64
CA ALA A 41 6.52 -3.03 -3.44
C ALA A 41 6.76 -4.14 -2.41
N VAL A 42 7.50 -5.16 -2.81
CA VAL A 42 7.95 -6.22 -1.92
C VAL A 42 9.19 -5.74 -1.18
N PRO A 43 9.17 -5.61 0.15
CA PRO A 43 10.33 -5.16 0.90
C PRO A 43 11.49 -6.16 0.75
N GLN A 44 12.69 -5.63 0.58
CA GLN A 44 13.90 -6.42 0.70
C GLN A 44 14.21 -6.57 2.19
N VAL A 45 14.10 -7.80 2.70
CA VAL A 45 14.49 -8.10 4.08
C VAL A 45 16.02 -8.22 4.11
N PRO A 46 16.74 -7.39 4.87
CA PRO A 46 18.19 -7.51 4.99
C PRO A 46 18.58 -8.90 5.55
N ALA A 47 19.62 -9.49 5.01
CA ALA A 47 20.11 -10.80 5.47
C ALA A 47 20.44 -10.82 6.98
N THR A 48 20.83 -9.68 7.54
CA THR A 48 21.08 -9.49 8.98
C THR A 48 19.81 -9.60 9.83
N ALA A 49 18.66 -9.18 9.31
CA ALA A 49 17.38 -9.33 10.02
C ALA A 49 16.88 -10.79 10.00
N LEU A 50 17.19 -11.53 8.92
CA LEU A 50 16.93 -12.96 8.80
C LEU A 50 17.72 -13.77 9.85
N LEU A 51 18.96 -13.37 10.13
CA LEU A 51 19.81 -14.05 11.13
C LEU A 51 19.41 -13.71 12.57
N ALA A 52 18.82 -12.54 12.81
CA ALA A 52 18.46 -12.10 14.16
C ALA A 52 17.12 -12.66 14.66
N SER A 53 16.18 -12.97 13.77
CA SER A 53 14.82 -13.40 14.13
C SER A 53 14.57 -14.89 14.10
N GLY A 54 15.50 -15.71 13.58
CA GLY A 54 15.41 -17.19 13.56
C GLY A 54 14.22 -17.81 12.79
N ALA A 55 13.29 -17.00 12.29
CA ALA A 55 12.04 -17.46 11.69
C ALA A 55 11.47 -16.48 10.63
N ALA A 56 12.30 -15.89 9.79
CA ALA A 56 11.77 -15.11 8.67
C ALA A 56 11.12 -16.04 7.63
N PRO A 57 9.94 -15.68 7.10
CA PRO A 57 9.29 -16.49 6.08
C PRO A 57 10.17 -16.58 4.82
N PRO A 58 10.10 -17.68 4.08
CA PRO A 58 10.80 -17.83 2.80
C PRO A 58 10.45 -16.67 1.84
N ARG A 59 11.43 -16.21 1.05
CA ARG A 59 11.21 -15.12 0.08
C ARG A 59 10.03 -15.40 -0.83
N SER A 60 9.82 -16.66 -1.23
CA SER A 60 8.69 -17.08 -2.06
C SER A 60 7.33 -16.81 -1.41
N GLU A 61 7.20 -17.01 -0.11
CA GLU A 61 5.96 -16.74 0.63
C GLU A 61 5.70 -15.24 0.74
N VAL A 62 6.75 -14.45 0.96
CA VAL A 62 6.62 -12.98 0.97
C VAL A 62 6.15 -12.48 -0.38
N VAL A 63 6.78 -12.89 -1.47
CA VAL A 63 6.38 -12.52 -2.84
C VAL A 63 4.95 -12.96 -3.14
N LYS A 64 4.58 -14.18 -2.74
CA LYS A 64 3.22 -14.71 -2.90
C LYS A 64 2.18 -13.85 -2.20
N HIS A 65 2.45 -13.46 -0.95
CA HIS A 65 1.57 -12.57 -0.17
C HIS A 65 1.28 -11.26 -0.91
N TYR A 66 2.33 -10.57 -1.40
CA TYR A 66 2.14 -9.30 -2.12
C TYR A 66 1.48 -9.49 -3.50
N ALA A 67 1.72 -10.61 -4.17
CA ALA A 67 1.02 -10.94 -5.41
C ALA A 67 -0.48 -11.22 -5.19
N GLU A 68 -0.84 -11.87 -4.09
CA GLU A 68 -2.23 -12.07 -3.68
C GLU A 68 -2.91 -10.76 -3.32
N LEU A 69 -2.22 -9.85 -2.63
CA LEU A 69 -2.70 -8.51 -2.32
C LEU A 69 -3.06 -7.74 -3.60
N LEU A 70 -2.17 -7.73 -4.59
CA LEU A 70 -2.45 -7.11 -5.89
C LEU A 70 -3.62 -7.74 -6.62
N ARG A 71 -3.73 -9.07 -6.58
CA ARG A 71 -4.82 -9.79 -7.23
C ARG A 71 -6.15 -9.46 -6.56
N ALA A 72 -6.18 -9.42 -5.22
CA ALA A 72 -7.36 -9.03 -4.46
C ALA A 72 -7.79 -7.59 -4.76
N ALA A 73 -6.84 -6.67 -4.84
CA ALA A 73 -7.12 -5.29 -5.23
C ALA A 73 -7.68 -5.18 -6.66
N ALA A 74 -7.09 -5.89 -7.61
CA ALA A 74 -7.57 -5.91 -8.99
C ALA A 74 -8.99 -6.49 -9.13
N SER A 75 -9.33 -7.49 -8.30
CA SER A 75 -10.67 -8.12 -8.32
C SER A 75 -11.78 -7.23 -7.77
N GLN A 76 -11.45 -6.14 -7.08
CA GLN A 76 -12.43 -5.16 -6.61
C GLN A 76 -12.83 -4.15 -7.69
N LEU A 77 -12.08 -4.09 -8.79
CA LEU A 77 -12.33 -3.14 -9.86
C LEU A 77 -13.46 -3.59 -10.77
N PRO A 78 -14.28 -2.65 -11.29
CA PRO A 78 -15.29 -2.96 -12.30
C PRO A 78 -14.65 -3.51 -13.57
N GLU A 79 -15.37 -4.41 -14.28
CA GLU A 79 -14.89 -5.06 -15.50
C GLU A 79 -14.60 -4.08 -16.66
N ASP A 80 -15.23 -2.91 -16.64
CA ASP A 80 -15.03 -1.85 -17.64
C ASP A 80 -13.76 -1.03 -17.42
N VAL A 81 -13.03 -1.24 -16.33
CA VAL A 81 -11.76 -0.58 -16.02
C VAL A 81 -10.58 -1.42 -16.51
N SER A 82 -9.78 -0.85 -17.42
CA SER A 82 -8.56 -1.51 -17.86
C SER A 82 -7.50 -1.47 -16.78
N VAL A 83 -7.08 -2.63 -16.27
CA VAL A 83 -6.13 -2.75 -15.17
C VAL A 83 -4.93 -3.62 -15.52
N THR A 84 -3.76 -3.22 -15.07
CA THR A 84 -2.51 -3.98 -15.07
C THR A 84 -1.96 -4.04 -13.65
N THR A 85 -1.38 -5.15 -13.25
CA THR A 85 -0.73 -5.32 -11.94
C THR A 85 0.79 -5.35 -12.08
N LEU A 86 1.49 -4.72 -11.14
CA LEU A 86 2.94 -4.62 -11.14
C LEU A 86 3.49 -4.88 -9.74
N LEU A 87 4.26 -5.95 -9.62
CA LEU A 87 5.02 -6.26 -8.42
C LEU A 87 6.44 -5.74 -8.59
N VAL A 88 6.92 -4.91 -7.67
CA VAL A 88 8.28 -4.36 -7.71
C VAL A 88 9.03 -4.74 -6.45
N GLU A 89 10.35 -4.84 -6.53
CA GLU A 89 11.19 -5.11 -5.36
C GLU A 89 11.82 -3.84 -4.82
N GLY A 90 11.95 -3.77 -3.51
CA GLY A 90 12.64 -2.68 -2.82
C GLY A 90 11.71 -1.64 -2.20
N PRO A 91 12.24 -0.46 -1.86
CA PRO A 91 11.49 0.59 -1.18
C PRO A 91 10.36 1.16 -2.06
N ALA A 92 9.12 1.17 -1.55
CA ALA A 92 7.94 1.61 -2.28
C ALA A 92 8.06 3.03 -2.84
N ALA A 93 8.57 3.98 -2.04
CA ALA A 93 8.75 5.35 -2.50
C ALA A 93 9.67 5.44 -3.73
N ARG A 94 10.80 4.72 -3.70
CA ARG A 94 11.74 4.68 -4.82
C ARG A 94 11.08 4.12 -6.08
N ALA A 95 10.40 2.99 -5.95
CA ALA A 95 9.71 2.35 -7.07
C ALA A 95 8.69 3.28 -7.73
N LEU A 96 7.86 3.96 -6.92
CA LEU A 96 6.86 4.92 -7.41
C LEU A 96 7.50 6.13 -8.12
N ILE A 97 8.57 6.70 -7.53
CA ILE A 97 9.29 7.84 -8.11
C ILE A 97 9.96 7.45 -9.43
N GLU A 98 10.61 6.30 -9.50
CA GLU A 98 11.24 5.83 -10.74
C GLU A 98 10.19 5.61 -11.85
N ARG A 99 9.03 5.06 -11.51
CA ARG A 99 7.93 4.88 -12.47
C ARG A 99 7.34 6.22 -12.93
N SER A 100 7.20 7.19 -12.05
CA SER A 100 6.70 8.52 -12.42
C SER A 100 7.62 9.25 -13.39
N LYS A 101 8.92 8.97 -13.37
CA LYS A 101 9.93 9.55 -14.29
C LYS A 101 9.95 8.88 -15.67
N SER A 102 9.33 7.72 -15.84
CA SER A 102 9.37 6.96 -17.09
C SER A 102 8.60 7.61 -18.25
N GLY A 103 7.74 8.59 -17.98
CA GLY A 103 6.83 9.19 -18.97
C GLY A 103 5.64 8.31 -19.33
N ALA A 104 5.50 7.14 -18.70
CA ALA A 104 4.41 6.20 -18.97
C ALA A 104 3.13 6.52 -18.17
N PHE A 105 3.20 7.38 -17.16
CA PHE A 105 2.11 7.70 -16.27
C PHE A 105 1.86 9.21 -16.17
N ASP A 106 0.59 9.56 -15.98
CA ASP A 106 0.11 10.95 -15.91
C ASP A 106 -0.25 11.37 -14.50
N LEU A 107 -0.51 10.40 -13.61
CA LEU A 107 -0.97 10.61 -12.23
C LEU A 107 -0.52 9.45 -11.35
N ILE A 108 -0.13 9.75 -10.11
CA ILE A 108 -0.05 8.76 -9.02
C ILE A 108 -1.26 8.96 -8.10
N VAL A 109 -1.94 7.87 -7.75
CA VAL A 109 -2.96 7.83 -6.69
C VAL A 109 -2.49 6.89 -5.60
N MET A 110 -2.50 7.35 -4.36
CA MET A 110 -2.04 6.54 -3.23
C MET A 110 -2.70 6.96 -1.92
N GLY A 111 -2.67 6.08 -0.94
CA GLY A 111 -3.09 6.40 0.41
C GLY A 111 -2.19 7.45 1.07
N SER A 112 -2.75 8.26 1.93
CA SER A 112 -1.99 9.25 2.70
C SER A 112 -1.10 8.60 3.76
N HIS A 113 -1.49 7.43 4.28
CA HIS A 113 -0.75 6.60 5.23
C HIS A 113 -0.79 5.13 4.78
N GLY A 114 0.26 4.38 5.15
CA GLY A 114 0.30 2.93 5.04
C GLY A 114 0.00 2.26 6.40
N HIS A 115 0.41 1.00 6.57
CA HIS A 115 0.20 0.22 7.80
C HIS A 115 0.86 0.80 9.07
N GLY A 116 1.85 1.67 8.95
CA GLY A 116 2.53 2.32 10.09
C GLY A 116 1.89 3.64 10.47
N ARG A 117 0.65 3.67 10.94
CA ARG A 117 0.02 4.89 11.46
C ARG A 117 0.66 5.32 12.77
N LEU A 118 1.53 6.31 12.71
CA LEU A 118 1.84 7.12 13.89
C LEU A 118 0.75 8.19 13.97
N HIS A 119 -0.06 8.16 15.02
CA HIS A 119 -1.20 9.07 15.24
C HIS A 119 -0.84 10.56 15.21
N THR A 120 0.44 10.90 15.15
CA THR A 120 0.96 12.26 15.19
C THR A 120 1.41 12.81 13.84
N SER A 121 1.48 11.99 12.78
CA SER A 121 1.94 12.43 11.46
C SER A 121 0.77 12.68 10.51
N LEU A 122 0.78 13.83 9.85
CA LEU A 122 -0.23 14.20 8.84
C LEU A 122 -0.10 13.37 7.56
N LEU A 123 1.09 12.85 7.26
CA LEU A 123 1.40 12.07 6.06
C LEU A 123 2.36 10.93 6.39
N GLY A 124 2.21 9.79 5.70
CA GLY A 124 3.13 8.67 5.77
C GLY A 124 4.49 8.96 5.12
N CYS A 125 5.53 8.25 5.57
CA CYS A 125 6.89 8.43 5.03
C CYS A 125 6.98 8.19 3.52
N VAL A 126 6.25 7.21 2.98
CA VAL A 126 6.24 6.91 1.53
C VAL A 126 5.55 8.04 0.78
N SER A 127 4.36 8.45 1.22
CA SER A 127 3.56 9.51 0.59
C SER A 127 4.32 10.83 0.54
N MET A 128 4.98 11.20 1.63
CA MET A 128 5.80 12.42 1.70
C MET A 128 6.95 12.39 0.69
N LYS A 129 7.69 11.28 0.61
CA LYS A 129 8.81 11.13 -0.34
C LYS A 129 8.35 11.19 -1.79
N VAL A 130 7.23 10.52 -2.11
CA VAL A 130 6.67 10.51 -3.46
C VAL A 130 6.20 11.90 -3.84
N MET A 131 5.47 12.59 -2.97
CA MET A 131 4.99 13.95 -3.21
C MET A 131 6.13 14.94 -3.46
N GLN A 132 7.25 14.81 -2.75
CA GLN A 132 8.41 15.70 -2.90
C GLN A 132 9.21 15.46 -4.18
N ALA A 133 9.25 14.23 -4.69
CA ALA A 133 10.17 13.82 -5.76
C ALA A 133 9.49 13.41 -7.07
N SER A 134 8.16 13.32 -7.11
CA SER A 134 7.41 12.98 -8.31
C SER A 134 7.38 14.15 -9.30
N PRO A 135 7.71 13.94 -10.58
CA PRO A 135 7.56 14.95 -11.62
C PRO A 135 6.12 15.06 -12.16
N ILE A 136 5.24 14.14 -11.78
CA ILE A 136 3.83 14.12 -12.18
C ILE A 136 2.94 14.36 -10.96
N PRO A 137 1.67 14.77 -11.14
CA PRO A 137 0.72 14.97 -10.05
C PRO A 137 0.59 13.74 -9.15
N VAL A 138 0.39 13.97 -7.85
CA VAL A 138 0.15 12.94 -6.84
C VAL A 138 -1.15 13.26 -6.11
N LEU A 139 -2.08 12.34 -6.16
CA LEU A 139 -3.35 12.40 -5.44
C LEU A 139 -3.25 11.53 -4.19
N LEU A 140 -3.36 12.16 -3.02
CA LEU A 140 -3.34 11.48 -1.74
C LEU A 140 -4.76 11.32 -1.21
N ILE A 141 -5.14 10.10 -0.88
CA ILE A 141 -6.46 9.75 -0.36
C ILE A 141 -6.33 9.29 1.08
N ARG A 142 -7.24 9.76 1.92
CA ARG A 142 -7.41 9.30 3.29
C ARG A 142 -8.72 8.54 3.39
N ALA A 143 -8.66 7.35 3.98
CA ALA A 143 -9.87 6.61 4.30
C ALA A 143 -10.70 7.36 5.36
N PRO A 144 -12.03 7.26 5.32
CA PRO A 144 -12.88 7.74 6.41
C PRO A 144 -12.46 7.09 7.74
N GLU A 145 -12.59 7.83 8.86
CA GLU A 145 -12.21 7.32 10.19
C GLU A 145 -12.90 6.02 10.59
N GLU A 146 -14.14 5.81 10.15
CA GLU A 146 -14.92 4.59 10.38
C GLU A 146 -14.30 3.34 9.72
N ALA A 147 -13.62 3.49 8.59
CA ALA A 147 -12.94 2.38 7.91
C ALA A 147 -11.65 1.96 8.65
N VAL A 148 -11.01 2.91 9.34
CA VAL A 148 -9.78 2.70 10.11
C VAL A 148 -10.03 1.93 11.40
N ALA A 149 -11.18 2.14 12.04
CA ALA A 149 -11.57 1.47 13.28
C ALA A 149 -11.80 -0.04 13.12
N ARG A 150 -11.86 -0.55 11.88
CA ARG A 150 -12.09 -1.97 11.56
C ARG A 150 -10.81 -2.81 11.40
N GLU A 151 -9.63 -2.22 11.44
CA GLU A 151 -8.41 -3.02 11.54
C GLU A 151 -8.37 -3.72 12.90
N PRO A 152 -8.20 -5.06 12.95
CA PRO A 152 -8.05 -5.74 14.22
C PRO A 152 -6.80 -5.21 14.90
N SER A 153 -6.99 -4.47 15.99
CA SER A 153 -5.92 -4.14 16.92
C SER A 153 -5.19 -5.43 17.27
N SER A 154 -3.92 -5.53 17.00
CA SER A 154 -3.06 -6.55 17.56
C SER A 154 -3.03 -6.31 19.08
N ALA A 155 -3.98 -6.89 19.77
CA ALA A 155 -4.05 -6.85 21.22
C ALA A 155 -2.75 -7.43 21.78
N PRO A 156 -2.09 -6.76 22.75
CA PRO A 156 -0.99 -7.38 23.45
C PRO A 156 -1.51 -8.60 24.18
N VAL A 157 -0.84 -9.73 23.99
CA VAL A 157 -1.09 -10.96 24.76
C VAL A 157 -0.72 -10.64 26.19
N GLU A 158 -1.69 -10.31 27.01
CA GLU A 158 -1.50 -10.28 28.46
C GLU A 158 -1.25 -11.71 28.94
N SER A 159 0.01 -12.02 29.19
CA SER A 159 0.38 -13.20 29.95
C SER A 159 0.06 -12.96 31.40
N SER A 160 -1.13 -13.33 31.82
CA SER A 160 -1.49 -13.45 33.23
C SER A 160 -0.72 -14.63 33.82
N LEU A 161 0.46 -14.41 34.32
CA LEU A 161 1.12 -15.32 35.24
C LEU A 161 0.49 -15.10 36.62
N ASP A 162 -0.52 -15.88 36.90
CA ASP A 162 -1.08 -16.04 38.25
C ASP A 162 -0.09 -16.85 39.09
N ILE A 163 0.70 -16.17 39.93
CA ILE A 163 1.58 -16.79 40.92
C ILE A 163 0.84 -16.73 42.24
N SER A 164 0.08 -17.78 42.53
CA SER A 164 -0.45 -17.98 43.90
C SER A 164 0.68 -18.38 44.83
N PRO A 165 0.86 -17.76 46.02
CA PRO A 165 1.84 -18.20 46.99
C PRO A 165 1.33 -19.41 47.77
N LEU A 166 2.14 -20.48 47.76
CA LEU A 166 1.99 -21.61 48.69
C LEU A 166 2.37 -21.18 50.09
N THR A 167 1.38 -21.06 50.97
CA THR A 167 1.57 -20.98 52.44
C THR A 167 1.51 -22.38 53.05
N SER A 168 2.51 -22.71 53.82
CA SER A 168 2.45 -23.69 54.91
C SER A 168 3.27 -23.26 56.02
#